data_a17cb3e9774d7d6b55b1ca83fc742ced
#
_entry.id   a17cb3e9774d7d6b55b1ca83fc742ced
#
_cell.length_a   1.000
_cell.length_b   1.000
_cell.length_c   1.000
_cell.angle_alpha   90.00
_cell.angle_beta   90.00
_cell.angle_gamma   90.00
#
_symmetry.space_group_name_H-M   'P 1'
#
loop_
_entity.id
_entity.type
_entity.pdbx_description
1 polymer ?
#
loop_
_entity_poly.entity_id
_entity_poly.type
_entity_poly.pdbx_seq_one_letter_code
_entity_poly.pdbx_strand_id
1 'polypeptide(L)'
;STIEAAKIVLEAAVKAGAPEDIIGWIDVPSIELSSQLMQHPSISCILATGGPGMVKAAYSSGNPALGVGPGNACALIDETADIQMAVSSILMSKTFDNGMICASEQSVVVVDEIYEQVKKEFIYRGAYLLSAEDEKKMIALPFIDPKRGTAHPQIVGQSAYNIAKLSGFDIPETSKILLAERPEVDWEDPFSREKLSPILTMYRAKDFEDAANVAYTLVSKGGAGHTADLYTDARHQERIDKYAEMMPACRVLINSPSALGGIGDLFNFKLEPSLSLGCGSWGKNAVSGNIGVENLLNYKTVAERRENMLWFKVPPKVYFKRGAVDLALRELEGKKRAFIVTDRFLCNS
;
A
#
# COMPACT_ATOMS: atom_id res chain seq x y z
N SER A 1 -4.57 25.61 -7.62
CA SER A 1 -4.02 24.48 -6.86
C SER A 1 -3.35 23.44 -7.79
N THR A 2 -4.03 22.43 -8.31
CA THR A 2 -3.39 21.39 -9.19
C THR A 2 -2.84 22.00 -10.48
N ILE A 3 -3.57 22.89 -11.13
CA ILE A 3 -3.10 23.60 -12.32
C ILE A 3 -1.87 24.47 -12.01
N GLU A 4 -1.85 25.16 -10.87
CA GLU A 4 -0.68 25.95 -10.46
C GLU A 4 0.56 25.07 -10.22
N ALA A 5 0.37 23.90 -9.60
CA ALA A 5 1.45 22.92 -9.48
C ALA A 5 1.95 22.44 -10.86
N ALA A 6 1.04 22.12 -11.78
CA ALA A 6 1.38 21.72 -13.15
C ALA A 6 2.19 22.81 -13.89
N LYS A 7 1.82 24.08 -13.74
CA LYS A 7 2.56 25.21 -14.33
C LYS A 7 3.98 25.32 -13.78
N ILE A 8 4.15 25.18 -12.46
CA ILE A 8 5.49 25.22 -11.82
C ILE A 8 6.37 24.08 -12.33
N VAL A 9 5.81 22.84 -12.43
CA VAL A 9 6.55 21.68 -12.95
C VAL A 9 6.89 21.88 -14.41
N LEU A 10 5.96 22.37 -15.25
CA LEU A 10 6.19 22.67 -16.65
C LEU A 10 7.32 23.70 -16.83
N GLU A 11 7.27 24.81 -16.07
CA GLU A 11 8.30 25.84 -16.12
C GLU A 11 9.70 25.27 -15.79
N ALA A 12 9.78 24.43 -14.75
CA ALA A 12 11.04 23.78 -14.37
C ALA A 12 11.52 22.81 -15.44
N ALA A 13 10.62 22.02 -16.05
CA ALA A 13 10.93 21.07 -17.11
C ALA A 13 11.46 21.79 -18.36
N VAL A 14 10.78 22.86 -18.80
CA VAL A 14 11.20 23.67 -19.96
C VAL A 14 12.57 24.31 -19.72
N LYS A 15 12.82 24.84 -18.52
CA LYS A 15 14.16 25.36 -18.13
C LYS A 15 15.25 24.28 -18.23
N ALA A 16 14.89 23.02 -18.01
CA ALA A 16 15.80 21.89 -18.15
C ALA A 16 15.92 21.35 -19.58
N GLY A 17 15.22 21.97 -20.56
CA GLY A 17 15.29 21.61 -21.97
C GLY A 17 14.14 20.73 -22.49
N ALA A 18 13.07 20.54 -21.71
CA ALA A 18 11.88 19.83 -22.18
C ALA A 18 11.06 20.68 -23.16
N PRO A 19 10.27 20.05 -24.05
CA PRO A 19 9.32 20.75 -24.91
C PRO A 19 8.25 21.51 -24.09
N GLU A 20 7.77 22.65 -24.62
CA GLU A 20 6.80 23.51 -23.92
C GLU A 20 5.41 22.83 -23.78
N ASP A 21 5.09 21.85 -24.59
CA ASP A 21 3.83 21.11 -24.62
C ASP A 21 3.86 19.75 -23.89
N ILE A 22 4.91 19.51 -23.08
CA ILE A 22 5.07 18.22 -22.38
C ILE A 22 4.03 17.98 -21.28
N ILE A 23 3.45 19.04 -20.71
CA ILE A 23 2.42 18.95 -19.66
C ILE A 23 1.21 19.77 -20.09
N GLY A 24 0.06 19.11 -20.18
CA GLY A 24 -1.23 19.75 -20.42
C GLY A 24 -2.18 19.51 -19.25
N TRP A 25 -3.26 20.28 -19.19
CA TRP A 25 -4.33 20.12 -18.19
C TRP A 25 -5.68 20.51 -18.76
N ILE A 26 -6.74 20.12 -18.06
CA ILE A 26 -8.12 20.56 -18.34
C ILE A 26 -8.42 21.75 -17.44
N ASP A 27 -8.75 22.90 -18.03
CA ASP A 27 -9.05 24.14 -17.28
C ASP A 27 -10.36 24.01 -16.49
N VAL A 28 -11.38 23.43 -17.11
CA VAL A 28 -12.71 23.24 -16.48
C VAL A 28 -13.03 21.74 -16.47
N PRO A 29 -12.68 21.04 -15.37
CA PRO A 29 -12.88 19.61 -15.30
C PRO A 29 -14.37 19.22 -15.23
N SER A 30 -14.74 18.18 -15.99
CA SER A 30 -16.04 17.54 -15.92
C SER A 30 -15.90 16.02 -16.12
N ILE A 31 -16.90 15.26 -15.70
CA ILE A 31 -16.94 13.80 -15.92
C ILE A 31 -16.97 13.50 -17.43
N GLU A 32 -17.73 14.27 -18.19
CA GLU A 32 -17.85 14.11 -19.64
C GLU A 32 -16.50 14.33 -20.33
N LEU A 33 -15.85 15.45 -20.03
CA LEU A 33 -14.55 15.79 -20.61
C LEU A 33 -13.46 14.79 -20.23
N SER A 34 -13.46 14.34 -18.99
CA SER A 34 -12.54 13.27 -18.53
C SER A 34 -12.78 11.97 -19.29
N SER A 35 -14.05 11.61 -19.54
CA SER A 35 -14.40 10.42 -20.32
C SER A 35 -13.99 10.54 -21.79
N GLN A 36 -14.20 11.71 -22.40
CA GLN A 36 -13.75 11.99 -23.77
C GLN A 36 -12.23 11.89 -23.88
N LEU A 37 -11.49 12.46 -22.91
CA LEU A 37 -10.04 12.38 -22.88
C LEU A 37 -9.57 10.92 -22.79
N MET A 38 -10.14 10.14 -21.85
CA MET A 38 -9.78 8.71 -21.68
C MET A 38 -10.03 7.89 -22.95
N GLN A 39 -11.02 8.24 -23.77
CA GLN A 39 -11.37 7.55 -25.00
C GLN A 39 -10.65 8.10 -26.24
N HIS A 40 -9.91 9.20 -26.10
CA HIS A 40 -9.28 9.85 -27.25
C HIS A 40 -8.19 8.96 -27.86
N PRO A 41 -8.14 8.79 -29.21
CA PRO A 41 -7.21 7.87 -29.86
C PRO A 41 -5.73 8.25 -29.70
N SER A 42 -5.43 9.50 -29.36
CA SER A 42 -4.06 9.95 -29.11
C SER A 42 -3.58 9.65 -27.66
N ILE A 43 -4.43 9.10 -26.79
CA ILE A 43 -4.02 8.68 -25.45
C ILE A 43 -3.43 7.28 -25.52
N SER A 44 -2.14 7.17 -25.26
CA SER A 44 -1.41 5.91 -25.32
C SER A 44 -1.53 5.09 -24.03
N CYS A 45 -1.68 5.75 -22.88
CA CYS A 45 -1.86 5.10 -21.58
C CYS A 45 -2.59 6.04 -20.62
N ILE A 46 -3.45 5.45 -19.78
CA ILE A 46 -4.17 6.16 -18.72
C ILE A 46 -3.60 5.70 -17.38
N LEU A 47 -3.13 6.63 -16.55
CA LEU A 47 -2.80 6.38 -15.16
C LEU A 47 -3.93 6.93 -14.29
N ALA A 48 -4.74 6.05 -13.73
CA ALA A 48 -5.95 6.42 -12.99
C ALA A 48 -5.80 6.06 -11.50
N THR A 49 -5.69 7.08 -10.65
CA THR A 49 -5.73 6.94 -9.19
C THR A 49 -7.01 7.56 -8.68
N GLY A 50 -7.85 6.77 -8.01
CA GLY A 50 -9.12 7.30 -7.49
C GLY A 50 -10.11 6.22 -7.06
N GLY A 51 -11.34 6.65 -6.80
CA GLY A 51 -12.40 5.73 -6.40
C GLY A 51 -12.77 4.69 -7.46
N PRO A 52 -13.47 3.61 -7.07
CA PRO A 52 -13.76 2.47 -7.95
C PRO A 52 -14.43 2.85 -9.29
N GLY A 53 -15.27 3.90 -9.27
CA GLY A 53 -15.95 4.39 -10.48
C GLY A 53 -15.00 4.96 -11.51
N MET A 54 -13.99 5.72 -11.08
CA MET A 54 -12.97 6.30 -11.97
C MET A 54 -12.07 5.21 -12.57
N VAL A 55 -11.61 4.29 -11.74
CA VAL A 55 -10.78 3.16 -12.17
C VAL A 55 -11.54 2.29 -13.17
N LYS A 56 -12.82 2.00 -12.91
CA LYS A 56 -13.68 1.28 -13.86
C LYS A 56 -13.84 2.04 -15.18
N ALA A 57 -14.03 3.35 -15.15
CA ALA A 57 -14.13 4.17 -16.35
C ALA A 57 -12.83 4.11 -17.17
N ALA A 58 -11.67 4.21 -16.54
CA ALA A 58 -10.38 4.09 -17.21
C ALA A 58 -10.20 2.73 -17.89
N TYR A 59 -10.47 1.62 -17.21
CA TYR A 59 -10.38 0.28 -17.81
C TYR A 59 -11.43 0.03 -18.91
N SER A 60 -12.55 0.76 -18.88
CA SER A 60 -13.62 0.63 -19.89
C SER A 60 -13.48 1.59 -21.06
N SER A 61 -12.44 2.43 -21.09
CA SER A 61 -12.26 3.47 -22.12
C SER A 61 -11.89 2.93 -23.50
N GLY A 62 -11.29 1.73 -23.55
CA GLY A 62 -10.71 1.15 -24.76
C GLY A 62 -9.21 1.43 -24.93
N ASN A 63 -8.64 2.36 -24.19
CA ASN A 63 -7.21 2.64 -24.14
C ASN A 63 -6.51 1.84 -23.04
N PRO A 64 -5.20 1.55 -23.16
CA PRO A 64 -4.41 0.96 -22.08
C PRO A 64 -4.52 1.79 -20.81
N ALA A 65 -4.76 1.12 -19.68
CA ALA A 65 -4.94 1.80 -18.41
C ALA A 65 -4.21 1.09 -17.27
N LEU A 66 -3.62 1.87 -16.37
CA LEU A 66 -3.07 1.47 -15.09
C LEU A 66 -3.93 2.12 -14.01
N GLY A 67 -4.88 1.37 -13.48
CA GLY A 67 -5.77 1.83 -12.42
C GLY A 67 -5.31 1.37 -11.06
N VAL A 68 -5.44 2.23 -10.06
CA VAL A 68 -5.19 1.89 -8.65
C VAL A 68 -6.42 2.22 -7.81
N GLY A 69 -6.84 1.26 -7.01
CA GLY A 69 -8.07 1.29 -6.24
C GLY A 69 -7.92 1.92 -4.84
N PRO A 70 -9.03 1.97 -4.09
CA PRO A 70 -9.04 2.45 -2.71
C PRO A 70 -8.25 1.53 -1.79
N GLY A 71 -7.75 2.08 -0.69
CA GLY A 71 -7.14 1.34 0.39
C GLY A 71 -8.04 1.28 1.62
N ASN A 72 -7.90 0.24 2.42
CA ASN A 72 -8.42 0.17 3.78
C ASN A 72 -7.35 -0.47 4.66
N ALA A 73 -6.18 0.16 4.68
CA ALA A 73 -5.02 -0.36 5.38
C ALA A 73 -5.32 -0.56 6.87
N CYS A 74 -4.91 -1.72 7.38
CA CYS A 74 -5.10 -2.10 8.76
C CYS A 74 -3.75 -2.43 9.39
N ALA A 75 -3.43 -1.78 10.51
CA ALA A 75 -2.29 -2.13 11.34
C ALA A 75 -2.69 -3.15 12.39
N LEU A 76 -1.90 -4.21 12.54
CA LEU A 76 -2.01 -5.14 13.64
C LEU A 76 -0.86 -4.89 14.63
N ILE A 77 -1.15 -4.76 15.92
CA ILE A 77 -0.13 -4.65 16.97
C ILE A 77 -0.27 -5.88 17.88
N ASP A 78 0.73 -6.75 17.87
CA ASP A 78 0.74 -7.92 18.74
C ASP A 78 1.45 -7.64 20.08
N GLU A 79 1.36 -8.59 21.01
CA GLU A 79 1.88 -8.47 22.37
C GLU A 79 3.42 -8.36 22.45
N THR A 80 4.12 -8.62 21.33
CA THR A 80 5.59 -8.56 21.27
C THR A 80 6.11 -7.25 20.67
N ALA A 81 5.19 -6.40 20.19
CA ALA A 81 5.54 -5.14 19.55
C ALA A 81 6.14 -4.11 20.50
N ASP A 82 7.02 -3.27 19.99
CA ASP A 82 7.38 -2.02 20.66
C ASP A 82 6.21 -1.03 20.53
N ILE A 83 5.44 -0.89 21.59
CA ILE A 83 4.23 -0.05 21.62
C ILE A 83 4.52 1.39 21.27
N GLN A 84 5.63 1.95 21.78
CA GLN A 84 5.98 3.35 21.53
C GLN A 84 6.32 3.58 20.05
N MET A 85 7.09 2.68 19.47
CA MET A 85 7.43 2.71 18.05
C MET A 85 6.18 2.51 17.18
N ALA A 86 5.34 1.52 17.48
CA ALA A 86 4.12 1.22 16.74
C ALA A 86 3.17 2.42 16.72
N VAL A 87 2.80 2.97 17.89
CA VAL A 87 1.89 4.12 18.00
C VAL A 87 2.49 5.37 17.35
N SER A 88 3.79 5.60 17.51
CA SER A 88 4.49 6.72 16.88
C SER A 88 4.45 6.64 15.35
N SER A 89 4.69 5.46 14.80
CA SER A 89 4.66 5.18 13.37
C SER A 89 3.26 5.35 12.79
N ILE A 90 2.25 4.79 13.44
CA ILE A 90 0.84 4.92 13.02
C ILE A 90 0.39 6.39 13.07
N LEU A 91 0.73 7.14 14.12
CA LEU A 91 0.40 8.56 14.19
C LEU A 91 1.10 9.38 13.11
N MET A 92 2.39 9.12 12.86
CA MET A 92 3.15 9.76 11.78
C MET A 92 2.48 9.51 10.43
N SER A 93 2.14 8.26 10.15
CA SER A 93 1.46 7.85 8.93
C SER A 93 0.07 8.49 8.81
N LYS A 94 -0.72 8.45 9.88
CA LYS A 94 -2.10 8.93 9.88
C LYS A 94 -2.22 10.45 9.82
N THR A 95 -1.20 11.18 10.27
CA THR A 95 -1.15 12.65 10.19
C THR A 95 -0.46 13.15 8.93
N PHE A 96 0.31 12.31 8.25
CA PHE A 96 0.89 12.67 6.98
C PHE A 96 -0.23 12.98 5.97
N ASP A 97 -0.16 14.19 5.42
CA ASP A 97 -1.18 14.72 4.51
C ASP A 97 -2.63 14.57 5.06
N ASN A 98 -2.80 14.75 6.38
CA ASN A 98 -4.06 14.54 7.09
C ASN A 98 -4.75 13.20 6.79
N GLY A 99 -3.99 12.13 6.63
CA GLY A 99 -4.50 10.79 6.38
C GLY A 99 -5.10 10.57 4.99
N MET A 100 -4.77 11.41 4.03
CA MET A 100 -5.31 11.35 2.67
C MET A 100 -4.64 10.30 1.79
N ILE A 101 -3.44 9.84 2.16
CA ILE A 101 -2.76 8.75 1.43
C ILE A 101 -3.56 7.45 1.57
N CYS A 102 -3.86 6.80 0.46
CA CYS A 102 -4.65 5.57 0.41
C CYS A 102 -4.01 4.39 1.16
N ALA A 103 -2.69 4.43 1.40
CA ALA A 103 -1.98 3.48 2.26
C ALA A 103 -2.01 3.84 3.75
N SER A 104 -2.57 5.00 4.13
CA SER A 104 -2.68 5.39 5.55
C SER A 104 -3.61 4.45 6.30
N GLU A 105 -3.24 4.07 7.50
CA GLU A 105 -4.01 3.17 8.36
C GLU A 105 -5.42 3.71 8.59
N GLN A 106 -6.42 2.92 8.28
CA GLN A 106 -7.82 3.23 8.56
C GLN A 106 -8.26 2.63 9.89
N SER A 107 -7.59 1.54 10.28
CA SER A 107 -7.88 0.79 11.50
C SER A 107 -6.60 0.27 12.13
N VAL A 108 -6.65 0.06 13.44
CA VAL A 108 -5.63 -0.65 14.19
C VAL A 108 -6.31 -1.76 15.00
N VAL A 109 -5.81 -2.98 14.86
CA VAL A 109 -6.23 -4.15 15.64
C VAL A 109 -5.16 -4.45 16.67
N VAL A 110 -5.53 -4.51 17.92
CA VAL A 110 -4.60 -4.68 19.04
C VAL A 110 -5.01 -5.89 19.86
N VAL A 111 -4.04 -6.75 20.16
CA VAL A 111 -4.29 -7.90 21.05
C VAL A 111 -4.64 -7.44 22.47
N ASP A 112 -5.52 -8.19 23.13
CA ASP A 112 -6.13 -7.83 24.41
C ASP A 112 -5.09 -7.53 25.50
N GLU A 113 -4.00 -8.29 25.55
CA GLU A 113 -2.95 -8.16 26.56
C GLU A 113 -2.35 -6.75 26.65
N ILE A 114 -2.21 -6.08 25.51
CA ILE A 114 -1.58 -4.74 25.43
C ILE A 114 -2.57 -3.63 25.07
N TYR A 115 -3.85 -3.95 24.86
CA TYR A 115 -4.84 -3.02 24.32
C TYR A 115 -4.91 -1.70 25.08
N GLU A 116 -5.04 -1.77 26.41
CA GLU A 116 -5.14 -0.57 27.26
C GLU A 116 -3.83 0.24 27.27
N GLN A 117 -2.68 -0.41 27.10
CA GLN A 117 -1.39 0.27 27.02
C GLN A 117 -1.28 1.04 25.69
N VAL A 118 -1.64 0.40 24.58
CA VAL A 118 -1.65 1.02 23.26
C VAL A 118 -2.63 2.19 23.20
N LYS A 119 -3.83 2.04 23.74
CA LYS A 119 -4.83 3.13 23.83
C LYS A 119 -4.29 4.33 24.62
N LYS A 120 -3.70 4.09 25.77
CA LYS A 120 -3.09 5.15 26.59
C LYS A 120 -1.95 5.86 25.85
N GLU A 121 -1.14 5.11 25.12
CA GLU A 121 -0.05 5.67 24.33
C GLU A 121 -0.57 6.54 23.17
N PHE A 122 -1.63 6.13 22.48
CA PHE A 122 -2.29 6.99 21.48
C PHE A 122 -2.77 8.30 22.08
N ILE A 123 -3.49 8.25 23.21
CA ILE A 123 -4.00 9.44 23.89
C ILE A 123 -2.84 10.34 24.35
N TYR A 124 -1.81 9.76 24.96
CA TYR A 124 -0.62 10.49 25.43
C TYR A 124 0.07 11.24 24.29
N ARG A 125 0.09 10.66 23.07
CA ARG A 125 0.71 11.27 21.89
C ARG A 125 -0.21 12.21 21.10
N GLY A 126 -1.43 12.45 21.57
CA GLY A 126 -2.34 13.46 21.01
C GLY A 126 -3.50 12.91 20.21
N ALA A 127 -3.87 11.65 20.34
CA ALA A 127 -5.14 11.16 19.86
C ALA A 127 -6.28 11.63 20.78
N TYR A 128 -7.36 12.11 20.17
CA TYR A 128 -8.61 12.40 20.88
C TYR A 128 -9.52 11.19 20.81
N LEU A 129 -9.79 10.57 21.96
CA LEU A 129 -10.71 9.45 22.05
C LEU A 129 -12.15 9.97 21.98
N LEU A 130 -12.88 9.52 20.96
CA LEU A 130 -14.27 9.91 20.74
C LEU A 130 -15.18 9.36 21.86
N SER A 131 -16.05 10.20 22.37
CA SER A 131 -17.16 9.76 23.21
C SER A 131 -18.31 9.23 22.34
N ALA A 132 -19.23 8.46 22.93
CA ALA A 132 -20.43 8.00 22.23
C ALA A 132 -21.29 9.16 21.65
N GLU A 133 -21.25 10.33 22.29
CA GLU A 133 -21.94 11.53 21.80
C GLU A 133 -21.23 12.15 20.60
N ASP A 134 -19.88 12.20 20.62
CA ASP A 134 -19.08 12.70 19.49
C ASP A 134 -19.26 11.81 18.26
N GLU A 135 -19.28 10.51 18.45
CA GLU A 135 -19.53 9.54 17.37
C GLU A 135 -20.91 9.70 16.73
N LYS A 136 -21.96 9.91 17.55
CA LYS A 136 -23.30 10.21 17.03
C LYS A 136 -23.31 11.47 16.17
N LYS A 137 -22.63 12.52 16.61
CA LYS A 137 -22.49 13.76 15.86
C LYS A 137 -21.73 13.55 14.55
N MET A 138 -20.66 12.77 14.58
CA MET A 138 -19.90 12.41 13.37
C MET A 138 -20.72 11.60 12.37
N ILE A 139 -21.52 10.65 12.84
CA ILE A 139 -22.41 9.86 11.98
C ILE A 139 -23.53 10.73 11.39
N ALA A 140 -24.02 11.72 12.15
CA ALA A 140 -25.02 12.65 11.66
C ALA A 140 -24.49 13.57 10.55
N LEU A 141 -23.19 13.95 10.59
CA LEU A 141 -22.46 14.46 9.43
C LEU A 141 -21.93 13.24 8.65
N PRO A 142 -22.56 12.79 7.57
CA PRO A 142 -22.17 11.52 6.94
C PRO A 142 -20.75 11.63 6.40
N PHE A 143 -19.78 11.25 7.23
CA PHE A 143 -18.35 11.27 6.83
C PHE A 143 -17.99 10.16 5.83
N ILE A 144 -18.89 9.20 5.63
CA ILE A 144 -18.91 8.31 4.48
C ILE A 144 -20.14 8.65 3.65
N ASP A 145 -19.96 8.93 2.37
CA ASP A 145 -21.07 9.17 1.43
C ASP A 145 -21.95 7.89 1.34
N PRO A 146 -23.21 7.94 1.78
CA PRO A 146 -24.06 6.75 1.83
C PRO A 146 -24.40 6.18 0.45
N LYS A 147 -24.31 7.00 -0.60
CA LYS A 147 -24.56 6.57 -1.99
C LYS A 147 -23.35 5.92 -2.63
N ARG A 148 -22.15 6.39 -2.30
CA ARG A 148 -20.90 5.97 -2.91
C ARG A 148 -20.13 4.98 -2.03
N GLY A 149 -20.40 4.95 -0.72
CA GLY A 149 -19.65 4.15 0.25
C GLY A 149 -18.18 4.57 0.43
N THR A 150 -17.83 5.78 -0.01
CA THR A 150 -16.49 6.37 0.06
C THR A 150 -16.47 7.56 1.01
N ALA A 151 -15.27 7.99 1.43
CA ALA A 151 -15.12 9.15 2.28
C ALA A 151 -15.81 10.40 1.69
N HIS A 152 -16.51 11.14 2.55
CA HIS A 152 -17.22 12.34 2.13
C HIS A 152 -16.24 13.48 1.81
N PRO A 153 -16.39 14.18 0.68
CA PRO A 153 -15.43 15.20 0.25
C PRO A 153 -15.14 16.30 1.29
N GLN A 154 -16.08 16.60 2.20
CA GLN A 154 -15.90 17.64 3.21
C GLN A 154 -14.88 17.29 4.29
N ILE A 155 -14.61 16.00 4.53
CA ILE A 155 -13.65 15.58 5.56
C ILE A 155 -12.31 15.14 4.99
N VAL A 156 -12.24 14.81 3.70
CA VAL A 156 -11.00 14.36 3.05
C VAL A 156 -9.91 15.42 3.21
N GLY A 157 -8.78 15.02 3.78
CA GLY A 157 -7.62 15.89 4.01
C GLY A 157 -7.82 17.00 5.06
N GLN A 158 -8.93 16.99 5.80
CA GLN A 158 -9.15 17.92 6.91
C GLN A 158 -8.39 17.48 8.17
N SER A 159 -7.99 18.44 9.01
CA SER A 159 -7.44 18.13 10.32
C SER A 159 -8.48 17.52 11.27
N ALA A 160 -8.05 16.79 12.29
CA ALA A 160 -8.94 16.25 13.32
C ALA A 160 -9.82 17.34 13.96
N TYR A 161 -9.23 18.50 14.22
CA TYR A 161 -9.92 19.66 14.77
C TYR A 161 -11.04 20.19 13.85
N ASN A 162 -10.76 20.34 12.56
CA ASN A 162 -11.75 20.78 11.60
C ASN A 162 -12.91 19.77 11.44
N ILE A 163 -12.59 18.46 11.46
CA ILE A 163 -13.60 17.41 11.40
C ILE A 163 -14.52 17.46 12.62
N ALA A 164 -13.96 17.62 13.82
CA ALA A 164 -14.74 17.79 15.05
C ALA A 164 -15.67 18.98 14.97
N LYS A 165 -15.17 20.14 14.54
CA LYS A 165 -15.97 21.37 14.33
C LYS A 165 -17.09 21.17 13.31
N LEU A 166 -16.80 20.55 12.18
CA LEU A 166 -17.80 20.24 11.17
C LEU A 166 -18.89 19.30 11.72
N SER A 167 -18.50 18.40 12.62
CA SER A 167 -19.41 17.46 13.30
C SER A 167 -20.16 18.06 14.50
N GLY A 168 -19.82 19.30 14.91
CA GLY A 168 -20.50 20.01 15.98
C GLY A 168 -20.07 19.64 17.39
N PHE A 169 -18.78 19.31 17.59
CA PHE A 169 -18.17 19.14 18.91
C PHE A 169 -16.77 19.75 18.97
N ASP A 170 -16.31 20.05 20.18
CA ASP A 170 -15.04 20.72 20.43
C ASP A 170 -13.99 19.73 20.93
N ILE A 171 -12.77 19.86 20.42
CA ILE A 171 -11.58 19.13 20.86
C ILE A 171 -10.40 20.09 20.98
N PRO A 172 -9.32 19.74 21.69
CA PRO A 172 -8.09 20.55 21.66
C PRO A 172 -7.57 20.70 20.23
N GLU A 173 -7.16 21.91 19.87
CA GLU A 173 -6.61 22.20 18.54
C GLU A 173 -5.33 21.39 18.23
N THR A 174 -4.63 20.96 19.27
CA THR A 174 -3.43 20.12 19.20
C THR A 174 -3.73 18.65 18.95
N SER A 175 -5.01 18.25 18.90
CA SER A 175 -5.41 16.86 18.64
C SER A 175 -4.97 16.43 17.23
N LYS A 176 -4.21 15.33 17.17
CA LYS A 176 -3.62 14.83 15.94
C LYS A 176 -4.58 13.97 15.13
N ILE A 177 -5.30 13.10 15.81
CA ILE A 177 -6.26 12.17 15.21
C ILE A 177 -7.50 12.06 16.09
N LEU A 178 -8.61 11.62 15.49
CA LEU A 178 -9.82 11.15 16.17
C LEU A 178 -9.74 9.63 16.28
N LEU A 179 -9.83 9.09 17.50
CA LEU A 179 -9.74 7.66 17.78
C LEU A 179 -11.13 7.14 18.19
N ALA A 180 -11.66 6.20 17.42
CA ALA A 180 -12.89 5.48 17.75
C ALA A 180 -12.58 4.06 18.21
N GLU A 181 -13.33 3.51 19.15
CA GLU A 181 -13.26 2.11 19.54
C GLU A 181 -14.44 1.33 18.96
N ARG A 182 -14.20 0.09 18.49
CA ARG A 182 -15.24 -0.81 17.99
C ARG A 182 -15.05 -2.22 18.53
N PRO A 183 -16.14 -2.89 18.95
CA PRO A 183 -16.06 -4.25 19.45
C PRO A 183 -15.84 -5.27 18.33
N GLU A 184 -16.33 -5.00 17.13
CA GLU A 184 -16.27 -5.88 15.97
C GLU A 184 -16.31 -5.09 14.66
N VAL A 185 -15.96 -5.76 13.57
CA VAL A 185 -16.03 -5.17 12.22
C VAL A 185 -17.45 -5.28 11.71
N ASP A 186 -18.12 -4.15 11.65
CA ASP A 186 -19.41 -4.02 10.95
C ASP A 186 -19.22 -3.20 9.68
N TRP A 187 -19.54 -3.78 8.52
CA TRP A 187 -19.38 -3.08 7.26
C TRP A 187 -20.42 -1.97 7.02
N GLU A 188 -21.52 -1.99 7.74
CA GLU A 188 -22.50 -0.89 7.73
C GLU A 188 -22.04 0.28 8.62
N ASP A 189 -21.15 0.02 9.58
CA ASP A 189 -20.52 1.08 10.36
C ASP A 189 -19.48 1.83 9.50
N PRO A 190 -19.64 3.15 9.30
CA PRO A 190 -18.70 3.96 8.54
C PRO A 190 -17.27 3.95 9.09
N PHE A 191 -17.08 3.67 10.38
CA PHE A 191 -15.76 3.56 11.00
C PHE A 191 -14.95 2.35 10.54
N SER A 192 -15.59 1.34 9.95
CA SER A 192 -14.90 0.18 9.36
C SER A 192 -14.37 0.43 7.93
N ARG A 193 -14.70 1.58 7.33
CA ARG A 193 -14.39 1.90 5.93
C ARG A 193 -13.20 2.86 5.79
N GLU A 194 -12.74 3.06 4.54
CA GLU A 194 -11.73 4.06 4.21
C GLU A 194 -12.27 5.47 4.48
N LYS A 195 -11.51 6.27 5.24
CA LYS A 195 -11.93 7.60 5.70
C LYS A 195 -11.15 8.76 5.09
N LEU A 196 -9.95 8.50 4.53
CA LEU A 196 -9.06 9.49 3.91
C LEU A 196 -8.90 10.78 4.76
N SER A 197 -8.77 10.60 6.05
CA SER A 197 -8.76 11.67 7.06
C SER A 197 -8.13 11.16 8.35
N PRO A 198 -7.74 12.01 9.30
CA PRO A 198 -7.13 11.61 10.56
C PRO A 198 -8.14 11.00 11.55
N ILE A 199 -8.95 10.05 11.07
CA ILE A 199 -9.85 9.22 11.87
C ILE A 199 -9.31 7.80 11.87
N LEU A 200 -9.02 7.23 13.04
CA LEU A 200 -8.52 5.87 13.22
C LEU A 200 -9.51 5.07 14.04
N THR A 201 -9.79 3.84 13.61
CA THR A 201 -10.65 2.92 14.37
C THR A 201 -9.82 1.85 15.05
N MET A 202 -10.03 1.67 16.35
CA MET A 202 -9.31 0.69 17.16
C MET A 202 -10.22 -0.49 17.49
N TYR A 203 -9.72 -1.70 17.20
CA TYR A 203 -10.38 -2.98 17.48
C TYR A 203 -9.56 -3.76 18.50
N ARG A 204 -10.27 -4.47 19.38
CA ARG A 204 -9.67 -5.38 20.36
C ARG A 204 -9.76 -6.81 19.83
N ALA A 205 -8.67 -7.54 19.83
CA ALA A 205 -8.61 -8.94 19.45
C ALA A 205 -8.08 -9.79 20.61
N LYS A 206 -8.52 -11.02 20.68
CA LYS A 206 -8.16 -11.94 21.76
C LYS A 206 -6.67 -12.28 21.78
N ASP A 207 -6.14 -12.58 20.62
CA ASP A 207 -4.76 -13.02 20.37
C ASP A 207 -4.32 -12.66 18.95
N PHE A 208 -3.10 -13.01 18.57
CA PHE A 208 -2.55 -12.73 17.24
C PHE A 208 -3.41 -13.34 16.10
N GLU A 209 -3.93 -14.56 16.28
CA GLU A 209 -4.73 -15.22 15.26
C GLU A 209 -6.07 -14.49 15.01
N ASP A 210 -6.72 -14.10 16.10
CA ASP A 210 -7.96 -13.34 16.04
C ASP A 210 -7.70 -11.95 15.44
N ALA A 211 -6.60 -11.28 15.85
CA ALA A 211 -6.20 -10.00 15.29
C ALA A 211 -5.93 -10.07 13.77
N ALA A 212 -5.24 -11.13 13.31
CA ALA A 212 -5.00 -11.35 11.90
C ALA A 212 -6.29 -11.58 11.11
N ASN A 213 -7.27 -12.29 11.68
CA ASN A 213 -8.59 -12.50 11.06
C ASN A 213 -9.40 -11.20 10.96
N VAL A 214 -9.36 -10.36 11.98
CA VAL A 214 -10.00 -9.03 11.96
C VAL A 214 -9.34 -8.14 10.90
N ALA A 215 -8.00 -8.08 10.86
CA ALA A 215 -7.26 -7.34 9.85
C ALA A 215 -7.56 -7.85 8.42
N TYR A 216 -7.57 -9.19 8.23
CA TYR A 216 -7.96 -9.81 6.96
C TYR A 216 -9.35 -9.36 6.50
N THR A 217 -10.32 -9.32 7.42
CA THR A 217 -11.68 -8.90 7.11
C THR A 217 -11.74 -7.46 6.65
N LEU A 218 -11.05 -6.55 7.34
CA LEU A 218 -10.97 -5.13 7.00
C LEU A 218 -10.31 -4.91 5.63
N VAL A 219 -9.16 -5.54 5.39
CA VAL A 219 -8.42 -5.42 4.13
C VAL A 219 -9.20 -6.03 2.97
N SER A 220 -9.73 -7.24 3.14
CA SER A 220 -10.46 -7.96 2.07
C SER A 220 -11.69 -7.23 1.59
N LYS A 221 -12.43 -6.60 2.51
CA LYS A 221 -13.70 -5.91 2.17
C LYS A 221 -13.49 -4.50 1.64
N GLY A 222 -12.49 -3.77 2.11
CA GLY A 222 -12.35 -2.34 1.82
C GLY A 222 -11.15 -1.94 1.00
N GLY A 223 -10.10 -2.77 0.98
CA GLY A 223 -8.81 -2.40 0.37
C GLY A 223 -8.04 -3.58 -0.20
N ALA A 224 -8.75 -4.59 -0.72
CA ALA A 224 -8.11 -5.79 -1.27
C ALA A 224 -7.03 -5.45 -2.30
N GLY A 225 -5.84 -5.99 -2.08
CA GLY A 225 -4.65 -5.75 -2.88
C GLY A 225 -3.84 -4.52 -2.47
N HIS A 226 -4.31 -3.68 -1.55
CA HIS A 226 -3.61 -2.42 -1.25
C HIS A 226 -2.44 -2.62 -0.26
N THR A 227 -2.65 -2.42 1.02
CA THR A 227 -1.59 -2.42 2.05
C THR A 227 -2.12 -2.99 3.37
N ALA A 228 -1.26 -3.71 4.07
CA ALA A 228 -1.49 -4.21 5.42
C ALA A 228 -0.21 -4.07 6.25
N ASP A 229 -0.34 -3.84 7.56
CA ASP A 229 0.79 -3.55 8.44
C ASP A 229 0.78 -4.48 9.64
N LEU A 230 1.97 -4.89 10.07
CA LEU A 230 2.18 -5.69 11.27
C LEU A 230 3.28 -5.05 12.14
N TYR A 231 2.95 -4.79 13.38
CA TYR A 231 3.89 -4.42 14.44
C TYR A 231 4.08 -5.60 15.37
N THR A 232 5.29 -6.12 15.40
CA THR A 232 5.70 -7.35 16.13
C THR A 232 7.20 -7.31 16.40
N ASP A 233 7.71 -8.18 17.28
CA ASP A 233 9.14 -8.42 17.36
C ASP A 233 9.64 -9.07 16.08
N ALA A 234 10.58 -8.41 15.37
CA ALA A 234 11.12 -8.87 14.10
C ALA A 234 11.79 -10.27 14.14
N ARG A 235 12.05 -10.81 15.33
CA ARG A 235 12.55 -12.18 15.53
C ARG A 235 11.45 -13.24 15.35
N HIS A 236 10.19 -12.87 15.37
CA HIS A 236 9.05 -13.76 15.18
C HIS A 236 8.73 -13.96 13.68
N GLN A 237 9.71 -14.50 12.94
CA GLN A 237 9.60 -14.67 11.48
C GLN A 237 8.36 -15.49 11.09
N GLU A 238 8.00 -16.52 11.85
CA GLU A 238 6.80 -17.34 11.59
C GLU A 238 5.48 -16.51 11.61
N ARG A 239 5.37 -15.51 12.49
CA ARG A 239 4.21 -14.60 12.52
C ARG A 239 4.19 -13.68 11.31
N ILE A 240 5.37 -13.16 10.97
CA ILE A 240 5.55 -12.30 9.80
C ILE A 240 5.16 -13.05 8.53
N ASP A 241 5.69 -14.26 8.35
CA ASP A 241 5.40 -15.09 7.19
C ASP A 241 3.91 -15.45 7.11
N LYS A 242 3.33 -15.87 8.23
CA LYS A 242 1.91 -16.20 8.32
C LYS A 242 1.01 -15.00 7.99
N TYR A 243 1.30 -13.83 8.56
CA TYR A 243 0.55 -12.62 8.28
C TYR A 243 0.67 -12.22 6.80
N ALA A 244 1.88 -12.25 6.25
CA ALA A 244 2.13 -11.90 4.86
C ALA A 244 1.43 -12.87 3.89
N GLU A 245 1.39 -14.16 4.19
CA GLU A 245 0.69 -15.17 3.38
C GLU A 245 -0.83 -14.99 3.45
N MET A 246 -1.35 -14.62 4.63
CA MET A 246 -2.78 -14.47 4.85
C MET A 246 -3.35 -13.21 4.22
N MET A 247 -2.63 -12.09 4.23
CA MET A 247 -3.17 -10.79 3.81
C MET A 247 -3.30 -10.68 2.29
N PRO A 248 -4.51 -10.38 1.77
CA PRO A 248 -4.71 -10.09 0.35
C PRO A 248 -4.26 -8.65 0.04
N ALA A 249 -2.96 -8.40 0.19
CA ALA A 249 -2.33 -7.10 0.01
C ALA A 249 -1.03 -7.24 -0.79
N CYS A 250 -0.79 -6.33 -1.72
CA CYS A 250 0.46 -6.29 -2.49
C CYS A 250 1.63 -5.71 -1.70
N ARG A 251 1.34 -5.00 -0.62
CA ARG A 251 2.31 -4.42 0.32
C ARG A 251 1.97 -4.87 1.73
N VAL A 252 2.87 -5.64 2.32
CA VAL A 252 2.83 -5.99 3.74
C VAL A 252 4.02 -5.32 4.40
N LEU A 253 3.76 -4.40 5.31
CA LEU A 253 4.78 -3.60 5.97
C LEU A 253 4.98 -4.11 7.40
N ILE A 254 6.22 -4.24 7.80
CA ILE A 254 6.58 -4.72 9.13
C ILE A 254 7.26 -3.60 9.89
N ASN A 255 6.71 -3.24 11.05
CA ASN A 255 7.25 -2.20 11.94
C ASN A 255 7.53 -0.86 11.21
N SER A 256 6.66 -0.49 10.29
CA SER A 256 6.84 0.66 9.41
C SER A 256 5.56 1.48 9.31
N PRO A 257 5.62 2.81 9.29
CA PRO A 257 4.43 3.65 9.08
C PRO A 257 3.85 3.39 7.68
N SER A 258 2.56 3.06 7.60
CA SER A 258 1.95 2.55 6.39
C SER A 258 1.96 3.52 5.21
N ALA A 259 1.58 4.77 5.43
CA ALA A 259 1.57 5.77 4.36
C ALA A 259 2.96 5.96 3.76
N LEU A 260 3.96 6.21 4.61
CA LEU A 260 5.33 6.50 4.18
C LEU A 260 6.05 5.27 3.65
N GLY A 261 5.89 4.12 4.31
CA GLY A 261 6.47 2.87 3.85
C GLY A 261 5.84 2.38 2.55
N GLY A 262 4.52 2.51 2.40
CA GLY A 262 3.77 2.07 1.22
C GLY A 262 4.10 2.86 -0.05
N ILE A 263 4.32 4.16 0.06
CA ILE A 263 4.73 4.99 -1.08
C ILE A 263 6.22 4.83 -1.47
N GLY A 264 6.97 3.96 -0.75
CA GLY A 264 8.37 3.70 -1.08
C GLY A 264 9.31 4.81 -0.63
N ASP A 265 9.00 5.47 0.48
CA ASP A 265 9.82 6.53 1.07
C ASP A 265 10.84 5.96 2.09
N LEU A 266 11.28 6.75 3.02
CA LEU A 266 12.44 6.64 3.90
C LEU A 266 12.59 5.32 4.69
N PHE A 267 11.50 4.57 4.89
CA PHE A 267 11.47 3.44 5.84
C PHE A 267 11.84 2.08 5.25
N ASN A 268 11.85 1.95 3.92
CA ASN A 268 12.27 0.70 3.27
C ASN A 268 12.84 0.97 1.87
N PHE A 269 13.61 -0.01 1.35
CA PHE A 269 14.22 0.03 0.02
C PHE A 269 13.70 -1.08 -0.89
N LYS A 270 12.56 -1.69 -0.56
CA LYS A 270 11.94 -2.76 -1.35
C LYS A 270 10.87 -2.24 -2.30
N LEU A 271 10.30 -1.08 -2.00
CA LEU A 271 9.26 -0.47 -2.80
C LEU A 271 9.81 0.76 -3.52
N GLU A 272 9.55 0.87 -4.81
CA GLU A 272 9.90 2.05 -5.58
C GLU A 272 9.04 3.25 -5.17
N PRO A 273 9.60 4.46 -5.09
CA PRO A 273 8.84 5.66 -4.76
C PRO A 273 7.70 5.92 -5.75
N SER A 274 6.47 5.94 -5.25
CA SER A 274 5.29 6.19 -6.06
C SER A 274 4.09 6.62 -5.21
N LEU A 275 3.23 7.46 -5.77
CA LEU A 275 1.90 7.75 -5.23
C LEU A 275 0.80 6.93 -5.92
N SER A 276 1.16 6.07 -6.87
CA SER A 276 0.24 5.18 -7.58
C SER A 276 0.52 3.74 -7.18
N LEU A 277 -0.28 3.23 -6.24
CA LEU A 277 -0.05 1.98 -5.54
C LEU A 277 -0.93 0.87 -6.12
N GLY A 278 -0.42 0.09 -7.06
CA GLY A 278 -1.15 -1.00 -7.70
C GLY A 278 -1.62 -2.05 -6.68
N CYS A 279 -2.84 -2.55 -6.87
CA CYS A 279 -3.50 -3.50 -5.97
C CYS A 279 -3.61 -4.92 -6.57
N GLY A 280 -2.98 -5.17 -7.70
CA GLY A 280 -3.01 -6.47 -8.37
C GLY A 280 -4.41 -6.96 -8.69
N SER A 281 -4.55 -8.24 -8.97
CA SER A 281 -5.83 -8.86 -9.28
C SER A 281 -6.82 -8.84 -8.11
N TRP A 282 -6.35 -8.81 -6.87
CA TRP A 282 -7.22 -8.63 -5.70
C TRP A 282 -8.00 -7.31 -5.76
N GLY A 283 -7.32 -6.22 -6.15
CA GLY A 283 -7.93 -4.91 -6.35
C GLY A 283 -8.49 -4.68 -7.76
N LYS A 284 -8.49 -5.72 -8.61
CA LYS A 284 -8.87 -5.62 -10.04
C LYS A 284 -8.03 -4.63 -10.82
N ASN A 285 -6.74 -4.57 -10.49
CA ASN A 285 -5.76 -3.72 -11.15
C ASN A 285 -4.83 -4.53 -12.06
N ALA A 286 -4.30 -3.88 -13.09
CA ALA A 286 -3.36 -4.47 -14.02
C ALA A 286 -1.94 -4.64 -13.45
N VAL A 287 -1.63 -3.92 -12.36
CA VAL A 287 -0.32 -3.92 -11.70
C VAL A 287 -0.46 -4.14 -10.21
N SER A 288 0.50 -4.82 -9.59
CA SER A 288 0.55 -5.11 -8.16
C SER A 288 1.62 -4.30 -7.41
N GLY A 289 2.58 -3.72 -8.13
CA GLY A 289 3.65 -2.90 -7.55
C GLY A 289 3.32 -1.41 -7.49
N ASN A 290 4.24 -0.67 -6.93
CA ASN A 290 4.27 0.78 -7.05
C ASN A 290 4.56 1.14 -8.51
N ILE A 291 3.75 2.01 -9.10
CA ILE A 291 3.86 2.33 -10.52
C ILE A 291 5.00 3.33 -10.73
N GLY A 292 5.97 2.94 -11.53
CA GLY A 292 7.13 3.74 -11.88
C GLY A 292 7.19 4.00 -13.40
N VAL A 293 8.28 4.62 -13.83
CA VAL A 293 8.53 4.96 -15.24
C VAL A 293 8.56 3.72 -16.13
N GLU A 294 9.03 2.59 -15.65
CA GLU A 294 9.08 1.32 -16.37
C GLU A 294 7.71 0.82 -16.83
N ASN A 295 6.65 1.16 -16.09
CA ASN A 295 5.27 0.83 -16.47
C ASN A 295 4.75 1.65 -17.67
N LEU A 296 5.43 2.75 -18.00
CA LEU A 296 5.08 3.65 -19.10
C LEU A 296 5.97 3.46 -20.34
N LEU A 297 7.02 2.62 -20.23
CA LEU A 297 7.96 2.39 -21.33
C LEU A 297 7.48 1.26 -22.23
N ASN A 298 7.69 1.46 -23.54
CA ASN A 298 7.56 0.39 -24.51
C ASN A 298 8.93 -0.22 -24.81
N TYR A 299 9.09 -1.51 -24.55
CA TYR A 299 10.32 -2.25 -24.82
C TYR A 299 10.27 -2.88 -26.22
N LYS A 300 11.33 -2.66 -26.97
CA LYS A 300 11.49 -3.24 -28.31
C LYS A 300 12.60 -4.30 -28.28
N THR A 301 12.25 -5.52 -28.62
CA THR A 301 13.22 -6.61 -28.72
C THR A 301 13.75 -6.73 -30.14
N VAL A 302 15.05 -6.69 -30.30
CA VAL A 302 15.74 -7.00 -31.57
C VAL A 302 16.31 -8.41 -31.45
N ALA A 303 15.81 -9.33 -32.24
CA ALA A 303 16.25 -10.72 -32.26
C ALA A 303 16.87 -11.04 -33.60
N GLU A 304 18.10 -11.56 -33.58
CA GLU A 304 18.82 -12.00 -34.77
C GLU A 304 18.82 -13.52 -34.84
N ARG A 305 18.60 -14.06 -36.06
CA ARG A 305 18.72 -15.48 -36.32
C ARG A 305 20.19 -15.88 -36.37
N ARG A 306 20.60 -16.87 -35.57
CA ARG A 306 21.97 -17.37 -35.49
C ARG A 306 22.08 -18.77 -36.04
N GLU A 307 21.87 -18.93 -37.35
CA GLU A 307 21.86 -20.26 -38.00
C GLU A 307 23.20 -20.96 -38.04
N ASN A 308 24.29 -20.22 -38.12
CA ASN A 308 25.64 -20.77 -38.34
C ASN A 308 26.52 -20.69 -37.09
N MET A 309 25.95 -20.42 -35.92
CA MET A 309 26.72 -20.39 -34.68
C MET A 309 26.48 -21.63 -33.85
N LEU A 310 27.50 -22.46 -33.70
CA LEU A 310 27.55 -23.52 -32.71
C LEU A 310 28.02 -22.90 -31.39
N TRP A 311 27.13 -22.87 -30.40
CA TRP A 311 27.48 -22.44 -29.06
C TRP A 311 26.88 -23.40 -28.04
N PHE A 312 27.55 -23.50 -26.92
CA PHE A 312 27.00 -24.20 -25.76
C PHE A 312 27.25 -23.38 -24.51
N LYS A 313 26.32 -23.45 -23.59
CA LYS A 313 26.44 -22.76 -22.30
C LYS A 313 27.16 -23.67 -21.34
N VAL A 314 28.29 -23.21 -20.83
CA VAL A 314 28.99 -23.87 -19.72
C VAL A 314 28.46 -23.33 -18.39
N PRO A 315 28.49 -24.12 -17.32
CA PRO A 315 28.21 -23.64 -15.97
C PRO A 315 29.12 -22.47 -15.61
N PRO A 316 28.68 -21.56 -14.74
CA PRO A 316 29.48 -20.42 -14.28
C PRO A 316 30.81 -20.82 -13.66
N LYS A 317 30.88 -22.06 -13.12
CA LYS A 317 32.10 -22.66 -12.56
C LYS A 317 32.32 -24.04 -13.15
N VAL A 318 33.52 -24.24 -13.66
CA VAL A 318 34.01 -25.55 -14.14
C VAL A 318 35.32 -25.84 -13.40
N TYR A 319 35.34 -26.89 -12.62
CA TYR A 319 36.53 -27.33 -11.90
C TYR A 319 37.24 -28.39 -12.74
N PHE A 320 38.42 -28.06 -13.23
CA PHE A 320 39.21 -28.90 -14.14
C PHE A 320 40.60 -29.17 -13.60
N LYS A 321 40.72 -30.15 -12.72
CA LYS A 321 41.97 -30.62 -12.15
C LYS A 321 41.79 -31.96 -11.45
N ARG A 322 42.83 -32.80 -11.38
CA ARG A 322 42.82 -33.95 -10.49
C ARG A 322 42.63 -33.51 -9.04
N GLY A 323 41.67 -34.10 -8.34
CA GLY A 323 41.31 -33.72 -6.98
C GLY A 323 40.35 -32.49 -6.89
N ALA A 324 39.83 -32.00 -8.01
CA ALA A 324 38.93 -30.86 -8.02
C ALA A 324 37.55 -31.17 -7.35
N VAL A 325 37.20 -32.44 -7.17
CA VAL A 325 35.94 -32.85 -6.55
C VAL A 325 35.84 -32.36 -5.12
N ASP A 326 36.91 -32.43 -4.32
CA ASP A 326 36.91 -31.97 -2.93
C ASP A 326 36.65 -30.46 -2.83
N LEU A 327 37.19 -29.71 -3.80
CA LEU A 327 36.94 -28.25 -3.88
C LEU A 327 35.50 -27.94 -4.34
N ALA A 328 35.00 -28.69 -5.32
CA ALA A 328 33.63 -28.52 -5.84
C ALA A 328 32.59 -28.90 -4.78
N LEU A 329 32.84 -29.88 -3.95
CA LEU A 329 31.95 -30.30 -2.88
C LEU A 329 31.74 -29.22 -1.80
N ARG A 330 32.70 -28.31 -1.60
CA ARG A 330 32.54 -27.15 -0.70
C ARG A 330 31.45 -26.21 -1.18
N GLU A 331 31.22 -26.10 -2.48
CA GLU A 331 30.15 -25.30 -3.06
C GLU A 331 28.75 -25.93 -2.83
N LEU A 332 28.73 -27.19 -2.42
CA LEU A 332 27.49 -27.92 -2.11
C LEU A 332 27.17 -27.94 -0.63
N GLU A 333 27.94 -27.26 0.20
CA GLU A 333 27.70 -27.16 1.63
C GLU A 333 26.26 -26.68 1.89
N GLY A 334 25.54 -27.36 2.76
CA GLY A 334 24.12 -27.09 3.03
C GLY A 334 23.13 -27.68 2.02
N LYS A 335 23.57 -28.25 0.88
CA LYS A 335 22.69 -28.97 -0.06
C LYS A 335 22.45 -30.40 0.41
N LYS A 336 21.20 -30.87 0.31
CA LYS A 336 20.80 -32.20 0.77
C LYS A 336 20.75 -33.27 -0.34
N ARG A 337 20.79 -32.86 -1.60
CA ARG A 337 20.67 -33.74 -2.76
C ARG A 337 21.59 -33.23 -3.87
N ALA A 338 22.26 -34.17 -4.54
CA ALA A 338 23.04 -33.92 -5.74
C ALA A 338 22.59 -34.87 -6.85
N PHE A 339 22.54 -34.39 -8.09
CA PHE A 339 22.32 -35.21 -9.27
C PHE A 339 23.64 -35.32 -10.02
N ILE A 340 24.18 -36.53 -10.13
CA ILE A 340 25.47 -36.82 -10.76
C ILE A 340 25.22 -37.39 -12.14
N VAL A 341 25.80 -36.75 -13.16
CA VAL A 341 25.81 -37.27 -14.54
C VAL A 341 27.21 -37.73 -14.84
N THR A 342 27.38 -39.04 -15.16
CA THR A 342 28.65 -39.63 -15.45
C THR A 342 28.46 -40.74 -16.49
N ASP A 343 29.54 -41.28 -17.04
CA ASP A 343 29.52 -42.45 -17.94
C ASP A 343 29.63 -43.77 -17.18
N ARG A 344 29.41 -44.89 -17.88
CA ARG A 344 29.50 -46.24 -17.30
C ARG A 344 30.89 -46.61 -16.77
N PHE A 345 31.94 -46.06 -17.36
CA PHE A 345 33.30 -46.35 -16.96
C PHE A 345 33.62 -45.71 -15.61
N LEU A 346 33.29 -44.45 -15.46
CA LEU A 346 33.52 -43.70 -14.23
C LEU A 346 32.57 -44.08 -13.10
N CYS A 347 31.41 -44.67 -13.42
CA CYS A 347 30.45 -45.09 -12.41
C CYS A 347 30.92 -46.37 -11.65
N ASN A 348 31.83 -47.12 -12.22
CA ASN A 348 32.36 -48.41 -11.69
C ASN A 348 33.80 -48.30 -11.20
N SER A 349 34.41 -47.13 -11.22
CA SER A 349 35.74 -46.83 -10.73
C SER A 349 35.67 -46.09 -9.38
#